data_a54ff0bfa25d22df9e30f01a1ba1cb4c
#
_entry.id   a54ff0bfa25d22df9e30f01a1ba1cb4c
#
_cell.length_a   1.000
_cell.length_b   1.000
_cell.length_c   1.000
_cell.angle_alpha   90.00
_cell.angle_beta   90.00
_cell.angle_gamma   90.00
#
_symmetry.space_group_name_H-M   'P 1'
#
loop_
_entity.id
_entity.type
_entity.pdbx_description
1 polymer ?
#
loop_
_entity_poly.entity_id
_entity_poly.type
_entity_poly.pdbx_seq_one_letter_code
_entity_poly.pdbx_strand_id
1 'polypeptide(L)'
;MCSSDLGTASVQAAGSSADGLATGLGYLGAALVTGISGLGSGIAVASSASAALGALSEDGSLFGKSIIFVAMAEGIALYGLIISFMILGKL
;
A
#
# COMPACT_ATOMS: atom_id res chain seq x y z
N MET A 1 -38.72 20.50 -22.41
CA MET A 1 -38.49 20.10 -21.00
C MET A 1 -37.98 18.67 -20.93
N CYS A 2 -38.65 17.70 -21.51
CA CYS A 2 -38.18 16.30 -21.47
C CYS A 2 -36.81 16.05 -22.06
N SER A 3 -36.47 16.72 -23.17
CA SER A 3 -35.17 16.54 -23.82
C SER A 3 -34.00 17.12 -23.02
N SER A 4 -34.23 18.22 -22.29
CA SER A 4 -33.20 18.80 -21.42
C SER A 4 -33.01 17.96 -20.16
N ASP A 5 -34.05 17.34 -19.63
CA ASP A 5 -33.98 16.42 -18.51
C ASP A 5 -33.22 15.15 -18.89
N LEU A 6 -33.49 14.62 -20.08
CA LEU A 6 -32.78 13.44 -20.59
C LEU A 6 -31.29 13.73 -20.82
N GLY A 7 -30.96 14.90 -21.35
CA GLY A 7 -29.57 15.30 -21.56
C GLY A 7 -28.83 15.47 -20.24
N THR A 8 -29.47 16.08 -19.25
CA THR A 8 -28.88 16.23 -17.91
C THR A 8 -28.68 14.87 -17.24
N ALA A 9 -29.65 13.97 -17.33
CA ALA A 9 -29.53 12.63 -16.76
C ALA A 9 -28.40 11.84 -17.41
N SER A 10 -28.23 11.94 -18.75
CA SER A 10 -27.13 11.28 -19.46
C SER A 10 -25.77 11.79 -19.03
N VAL A 11 -25.63 13.12 -18.87
CA VAL A 11 -24.38 13.74 -18.42
C VAL A 11 -24.07 13.30 -16.99
N GLN A 12 -25.06 13.30 -16.12
CA GLN A 12 -24.88 12.86 -14.75
C GLN A 12 -24.52 11.35 -14.68
N ALA A 13 -25.14 10.52 -15.48
CA ALA A 13 -24.82 9.09 -15.52
C ALA A 13 -23.38 8.86 -16.02
N ALA A 14 -22.94 9.58 -17.05
CA ALA A 14 -21.57 9.50 -17.55
C ALA A 14 -20.55 9.99 -16.50
N GLY A 15 -20.85 11.11 -15.80
CA GLY A 15 -20.04 11.62 -14.71
C GLY A 15 -19.95 10.64 -13.55
N SER A 16 -21.07 10.04 -13.15
CA SER A 16 -21.09 9.03 -12.09
C SER A 16 -20.29 7.79 -12.45
N SER A 17 -20.34 7.33 -13.72
CA SER A 17 -19.55 6.19 -14.20
C SER A 17 -18.07 6.52 -14.20
N ALA A 18 -17.67 7.72 -14.63
CA ALA A 18 -16.28 8.17 -14.64
C ALA A 18 -15.78 8.30 -13.19
N ASP A 19 -16.59 8.89 -12.29
CA ASP A 19 -16.25 9.01 -10.87
C ASP A 19 -16.14 7.64 -10.22
N GLY A 20 -17.04 6.71 -10.55
CA GLY A 20 -16.98 5.35 -10.07
C GLY A 20 -15.74 4.61 -10.53
N LEU A 21 -15.35 4.79 -11.79
CA LEU A 21 -14.13 4.21 -12.34
C LEU A 21 -12.90 4.80 -11.67
N ALA A 22 -12.84 6.12 -11.53
CA ALA A 22 -11.72 6.79 -10.87
C ALA A 22 -11.59 6.33 -9.41
N THR A 23 -12.69 6.22 -8.69
CA THR A 23 -12.71 5.71 -7.32
C THR A 23 -12.23 4.27 -7.25
N GLY A 24 -12.70 3.41 -8.16
CA GLY A 24 -12.28 2.01 -8.23
C GLY A 24 -10.79 1.87 -8.53
N LEU A 25 -10.26 2.69 -9.45
CA LEU A 25 -8.82 2.70 -9.74
C LEU A 25 -8.01 3.21 -8.55
N GLY A 26 -8.54 4.17 -7.78
CA GLY A 26 -7.92 4.62 -6.55
C GLY A 26 -7.83 3.51 -5.50
N TYR A 27 -8.90 2.75 -5.29
CA TYR A 27 -8.88 1.59 -4.41
C TYR A 27 -7.91 0.53 -4.89
N LEU A 28 -7.89 0.26 -6.18
CA LEU A 28 -6.95 -0.69 -6.77
C LEU A 28 -5.51 -0.22 -6.58
N GLY A 29 -5.24 1.07 -6.80
CA GLY A 29 -3.92 1.66 -6.57
C GLY A 29 -3.46 1.52 -5.12
N ALA A 30 -4.36 1.79 -4.17
CA ALA A 30 -4.07 1.62 -2.74
C ALA A 30 -3.78 0.15 -2.41
N ALA A 31 -4.56 -0.77 -2.96
CA ALA A 31 -4.35 -2.21 -2.77
C ALA A 31 -3.02 -2.66 -3.36
N LEU A 32 -2.68 -2.19 -4.55
CA LEU A 32 -1.42 -2.54 -5.22
C LEU A 32 -0.21 -2.02 -4.47
N VAL A 33 -0.22 -0.75 -4.04
CA VAL A 33 0.92 -0.19 -3.33
C VAL A 33 1.15 -0.91 -2.00
N THR A 34 0.09 -1.24 -1.28
CA THR A 34 0.19 -2.00 -0.03
C THR A 34 0.66 -3.42 -0.29
N GLY A 35 0.07 -4.09 -1.28
CA GLY A 35 0.40 -5.47 -1.61
C GLY A 35 1.82 -5.64 -2.11
N ILE A 36 2.25 -4.82 -3.06
CA ILE A 36 3.59 -4.91 -3.66
C ILE A 36 4.66 -4.51 -2.64
N SER A 37 4.46 -3.43 -1.89
CA SER A 37 5.40 -3.03 -0.85
C SER A 37 5.46 -4.08 0.27
N GLY A 38 4.34 -4.70 0.60
CA GLY A 38 4.28 -5.79 1.56
C GLY A 38 5.06 -7.02 1.11
N LEU A 39 4.96 -7.38 -0.17
CA LEU A 39 5.76 -8.47 -0.74
C LEU A 39 7.25 -8.17 -0.68
N GLY A 40 7.65 -6.95 -1.10
CA GLY A 40 9.04 -6.53 -1.05
C GLY A 40 9.59 -6.52 0.38
N SER A 41 8.83 -5.95 1.30
CA SER A 41 9.19 -5.93 2.72
C SER A 41 9.27 -7.35 3.29
N GLY A 42 8.33 -8.22 2.93
CA GLY A 42 8.32 -9.61 3.38
C GLY A 42 9.59 -10.36 2.97
N ILE A 43 10.03 -10.18 1.73
CA ILE A 43 11.28 -10.78 1.24
C ILE A 43 12.47 -10.20 2.02
N ALA A 44 12.51 -8.89 2.20
CA ALA A 44 13.60 -8.23 2.91
C ALA A 44 13.64 -8.65 4.39
N VAL A 45 12.49 -8.75 5.05
CA VAL A 45 12.40 -9.21 6.45
C VAL A 45 12.82 -10.66 6.56
N ALA A 46 12.37 -11.52 5.65
CA ALA A 46 12.76 -12.93 5.67
C ALA A 46 14.27 -13.09 5.57
N SER A 47 14.91 -12.36 4.66
CA SER A 47 16.35 -12.41 4.46
C SER A 47 17.11 -11.83 5.67
N SER A 48 16.72 -10.63 6.11
CA SER A 48 17.43 -9.94 7.21
C SER A 48 17.19 -10.64 8.54
N ALA A 49 15.98 -11.13 8.80
CA ALA A 49 15.69 -11.85 10.04
C ALA A 49 16.43 -13.19 10.11
N SER A 50 16.51 -13.90 8.99
CA SER A 50 17.29 -15.16 8.94
C SER A 50 18.76 -14.93 9.26
N ALA A 51 19.35 -13.89 8.66
CA ALA A 51 20.74 -13.53 8.93
C ALA A 51 20.93 -13.06 10.39
N ALA A 52 19.98 -12.27 10.90
CA ALA A 52 19.99 -11.78 12.27
C ALA A 52 19.93 -12.92 13.27
N LEU A 53 19.03 -13.88 13.06
CA LEU A 53 18.89 -15.03 13.94
C LEU A 53 20.15 -15.90 13.93
N GLY A 54 20.79 -16.06 12.76
CA GLY A 54 22.06 -16.74 12.65
C GLY A 54 23.16 -16.05 13.46
N ALA A 55 23.25 -14.73 13.36
CA ALA A 55 24.21 -13.95 14.12
C ALA A 55 23.95 -14.00 15.63
N LEU A 56 22.67 -13.94 16.02
CA LEU A 56 22.27 -14.01 17.44
C LEU A 56 22.60 -15.37 18.07
N SER A 57 22.56 -16.44 17.28
CA SER A 57 22.91 -17.77 17.79
C SER A 57 24.39 -17.87 18.15
N GLU A 58 25.25 -17.06 17.54
CA GLU A 58 26.69 -16.99 17.82
C GLU A 58 27.00 -15.95 18.91
N ASP A 59 26.33 -14.80 18.87
CA ASP A 59 26.57 -13.69 19.79
C ASP A 59 25.29 -12.95 20.11
N GLY A 60 24.71 -13.20 21.28
CA GLY A 60 23.46 -12.57 21.74
C GLY A 60 23.56 -11.05 21.93
N SER A 61 24.77 -10.49 22.03
CA SER A 61 24.95 -9.05 22.16
C SER A 61 24.60 -8.28 20.87
N LEU A 62 24.42 -8.98 19.75
CA LEU A 62 24.07 -8.39 18.47
C LEU A 62 22.56 -8.08 18.34
N PHE A 63 21.77 -8.39 19.34
CA PHE A 63 20.30 -8.24 19.28
C PHE A 63 19.87 -6.82 18.90
N GLY A 64 20.44 -5.80 19.55
CA GLY A 64 20.08 -4.41 19.26
C GLY A 64 20.39 -3.97 17.84
N LYS A 65 21.55 -4.37 17.31
CA LYS A 65 21.92 -4.06 15.92
C LYS A 65 21.04 -4.83 14.92
N SER A 66 20.75 -6.08 15.22
CA SER A 66 19.94 -6.94 14.36
C SER A 66 18.50 -6.41 14.21
N ILE A 67 17.91 -5.94 15.32
CA ILE A 67 16.56 -5.36 15.30
C ILE A 67 16.48 -4.14 14.40
N ILE A 68 17.50 -3.29 14.38
CA ILE A 68 17.53 -2.10 13.54
C ILE A 68 17.43 -2.49 12.06
N PHE A 69 18.19 -3.49 11.63
CA PHE A 69 18.16 -3.94 10.23
C PHE A 69 16.80 -4.54 9.85
N VAL A 70 16.21 -5.34 10.71
CA VAL A 70 14.88 -5.92 10.46
C VAL A 70 13.83 -4.82 10.43
N ALA A 71 13.88 -3.86 11.32
CA ALA A 71 12.96 -2.72 11.34
C ALA A 71 13.06 -1.87 10.07
N MET A 72 14.27 -1.66 9.55
CA MET A 72 14.47 -0.95 8.29
C MET A 72 13.82 -1.70 7.11
N ALA A 73 13.90 -3.01 7.10
CA ALA A 73 13.25 -3.82 6.07
C ALA A 73 11.73 -3.68 6.10
N GLU A 74 11.14 -3.55 7.28
CA GLU A 74 9.70 -3.33 7.43
C GLU A 74 9.25 -1.94 7.02
N GLY A 75 10.13 -0.96 7.06
CA GLY A 75 9.84 0.41 6.67
C GLY A 75 9.27 0.54 5.26
N ILE A 76 9.64 -0.34 4.35
CA ILE A 76 9.11 -0.36 2.98
C ILE A 76 7.58 -0.58 2.99
N ALA A 77 7.10 -1.54 3.76
CA ALA A 77 5.67 -1.83 3.86
C ALA A 77 4.93 -0.70 4.58
N LEU A 78 5.51 -0.12 5.60
CA LEU A 78 4.93 1.01 6.32
C LEU A 78 4.79 2.22 5.42
N TYR A 79 5.78 2.50 4.59
CA TYR A 79 5.72 3.59 3.63
C TYR A 79 4.61 3.36 2.61
N GLY A 80 4.49 2.15 2.09
CA GLY A 80 3.41 1.78 1.18
C GLY A 80 2.04 1.92 1.82
N LEU A 81 1.91 1.57 3.11
CA LEU A 81 0.69 1.72 3.86
C LEU A 81 0.30 3.19 4.04
N ILE A 82 1.27 4.07 4.30
CA ILE A 82 1.04 5.51 4.41
C ILE A 82 0.49 6.06 3.09
N ILE A 83 1.10 5.68 1.96
CA ILE A 83 0.64 6.11 0.64
C ILE A 83 -0.78 5.60 0.39
N SER A 84 -1.07 4.37 0.76
CA SER A 84 -2.41 3.79 0.64
C SER A 84 -3.44 4.60 1.42
N PHE A 85 -3.14 4.98 2.66
CA PHE A 85 -4.02 5.83 3.46
C PHE A 85 -4.22 7.20 2.83
N MET A 86 -3.18 7.78 2.24
CA MET A 86 -3.29 9.05 1.53
C MET A 86 -4.21 8.94 0.32
N ILE A 87 -4.12 7.86 -0.42
CA ILE A 87 -5.01 7.60 -1.56
C ILE A 87 -6.46 7.45 -1.07
N LEU A 88 -6.67 6.60 -0.07
CA LEU A 88 -8.01 6.35 0.48
C LEU A 88 -8.63 7.62 1.06
N GLY A 89 -7.83 8.48 1.65
CA GLY A 89 -8.28 9.74 2.20
C GLY A 89 -8.78 10.73 1.16
N LYS A 90 -8.41 10.56 -0.10
CA LYS A 90 -8.88 11.41 -1.22
C LYS A 90 -10.10 10.83 -1.93
N LEU A 91 -10.47 9.63 -1.62
CA LEU A 91 -11.64 8.98 -2.18
C LEU A 91 -12.87 9.23 -1.30
#